data_e061509acee5a93bf2bfc4d0e322605b
#
_entry.id   e061509acee5a93bf2bfc4d0e322605b
#
_cell.length_a   1.000
_cell.length_b   1.000
_cell.length_c   1.000
_cell.angle_alpha   90.00
_cell.angle_beta   90.00
_cell.angle_gamma   90.00
#
_symmetry.space_group_name_H-M   'P 1'
#
loop_
_entity.id
_entity.type
_entity.pdbx_description
1 polymer ?
#
loop_
_entity_poly.entity_id
_entity_poly.type
_entity_poly.pdbx_seq_one_letter_code
_entity_poly.pdbx_strand_id
1 'polypeptide(L)'
;MHNTQLKKRAGLSALALALSWATGAVVLTTAATPAYAETYQDSAQANAVYYSEAELDRLLAPVALYPDSLLTHILIAATYPLEVVQAERWAQKHKHLQPEQALELATEQPWDDSVKALVGTPDVLKQMSEDLTWTQAIGEAFLAQQEDVLDRVQTLRQHAYDAGNLKSNKHVSVERAERTIVIENVRREVVYVPYYDTRVVYGSW
;
A
#
# COMPACT_ATOMS: atom_id res chain seq x y z
N MET A 1 21.27 24.93 -50.05
CA MET A 1 22.73 24.94 -50.27
C MET A 1 23.33 23.91 -49.36
N HIS A 2 23.76 22.89 -50.01
CA HIS A 2 24.98 22.06 -49.89
C HIS A 2 24.99 21.18 -48.63
N ASN A 3 24.72 19.87 -48.76
CA ASN A 3 25.54 18.80 -49.39
C ASN A 3 26.74 18.46 -48.48
N THR A 4 27.05 17.24 -48.06
CA THR A 4 27.44 16.06 -48.83
C THR A 4 27.78 14.96 -47.81
N GLN A 5 27.16 13.74 -47.76
CA GLN A 5 27.63 12.49 -48.40
C GLN A 5 29.12 12.14 -48.18
N LEU A 6 29.44 11.02 -47.73
CA LEU A 6 30.04 9.82 -48.34
C LEU A 6 30.77 8.99 -47.28
N LYS A 7 30.44 7.75 -47.11
CA LYS A 7 30.77 6.51 -47.83
C LYS A 7 32.12 5.86 -47.47
N LYS A 8 32.01 4.57 -47.10
CA LYS A 8 32.80 3.40 -47.55
C LYS A 8 34.15 3.16 -46.88
N ARG A 9 34.66 1.98 -46.63
CA ARG A 9 34.59 0.55 -47.08
C ARG A 9 35.40 -0.29 -46.08
N ALA A 10 34.94 -1.45 -45.63
CA ALA A 10 35.35 -2.78 -46.12
C ALA A 10 36.86 -3.11 -46.09
N GLY A 11 37.22 -4.15 -45.40
CA GLY A 11 38.50 -4.82 -45.43
C GLY A 11 38.44 -6.17 -44.72
N LEU A 12 38.12 -7.21 -45.52
CA LEU A 12 38.35 -8.62 -45.14
C LEU A 12 39.85 -8.88 -45.11
N SER A 13 40.32 -9.65 -44.16
CA SER A 13 41.48 -10.53 -44.34
C SER A 13 41.34 -11.73 -43.41
N ALA A 14 41.14 -12.86 -44.06
CA ALA A 14 41.25 -14.18 -43.49
C ALA A 14 42.73 -14.55 -43.37
N LEU A 15 43.14 -15.19 -42.29
CA LEU A 15 44.27 -16.12 -42.29
C LEU A 15 43.98 -17.22 -41.24
N ALA A 16 43.92 -18.41 -41.78
CA ALA A 16 43.85 -19.66 -41.04
C ALA A 16 45.25 -20.08 -40.56
N LEU A 17 45.27 -20.89 -39.54
CA LEU A 17 46.18 -22.01 -39.19
C LEU A 17 46.53 -21.96 -37.70
N ALA A 18 46.21 -22.91 -36.87
CA ALA A 18 46.79 -24.21 -36.68
C ALA A 18 46.16 -24.94 -35.49
N LEU A 19 45.95 -26.21 -35.69
CA LEU A 19 45.56 -27.19 -34.65
C LEU A 19 46.62 -27.25 -33.52
N SER A 20 46.12 -27.23 -32.26
CA SER A 20 46.81 -27.97 -31.20
C SER A 20 45.74 -28.56 -30.25
N TRP A 21 45.70 -29.87 -30.22
CA TRP A 21 44.92 -30.68 -29.27
C TRP A 21 45.56 -30.52 -27.90
N ALA A 22 44.80 -29.96 -26.96
CA ALA A 22 45.08 -30.10 -25.55
C ALA A 22 43.79 -30.62 -24.88
N THR A 23 43.85 -31.87 -24.48
CA THR A 23 42.87 -32.52 -23.59
C THR A 23 42.85 -31.79 -22.25
N GLY A 24 41.89 -30.88 -22.07
CA GLY A 24 41.63 -30.22 -20.81
C GLY A 24 40.33 -30.77 -20.23
N ALA A 25 40.43 -31.46 -19.10
CA ALA A 25 39.29 -31.97 -18.35
C ALA A 25 38.33 -30.82 -18.03
N VAL A 26 37.09 -30.89 -18.53
CA VAL A 26 35.99 -30.03 -18.08
C VAL A 26 35.61 -30.47 -16.68
N VAL A 27 36.14 -29.77 -15.69
CA VAL A 27 35.62 -29.86 -14.32
C VAL A 27 34.27 -29.15 -14.34
N LEU A 28 33.19 -29.89 -14.45
CA LEU A 28 31.86 -29.39 -14.11
C LEU A 28 31.86 -29.05 -12.59
N THR A 29 32.17 -27.81 -12.25
CA THR A 29 31.81 -27.26 -10.96
C THR A 29 30.29 -27.07 -10.98
N THR A 30 29.56 -28.09 -10.49
CA THR A 30 28.20 -27.92 -10.05
C THR A 30 28.24 -26.89 -8.91
N ALA A 31 27.86 -25.65 -9.22
CA ALA A 31 27.58 -24.68 -8.17
C ALA A 31 26.41 -25.25 -7.35
N ALA A 32 26.74 -25.81 -6.19
CA ALA A 32 25.74 -26.14 -5.19
C ALA A 32 25.13 -24.80 -4.75
N THR A 33 23.98 -24.44 -5.30
CA THR A 33 23.15 -23.39 -4.75
C THR A 33 22.81 -23.79 -3.32
N PRO A 34 23.09 -22.91 -2.32
CA PRO A 34 22.83 -23.27 -0.95
C PRO A 34 21.32 -23.48 -0.79
N ALA A 35 20.93 -24.70 -0.47
CA ALA A 35 19.55 -25.14 -0.18
C ALA A 35 18.91 -24.36 0.99
N TYR A 36 19.65 -23.45 1.60
CA TYR A 36 19.21 -22.58 2.69
C TYR A 36 18.30 -21.42 2.25
N ALA A 37 18.36 -20.99 0.97
CA ALA A 37 17.55 -19.88 0.50
C ALA A 37 16.08 -20.28 0.26
N GLU A 38 15.83 -21.50 -0.21
CA GLU A 38 14.47 -21.99 -0.46
C GLU A 38 13.71 -22.30 0.84
N THR A 39 14.41 -22.78 1.89
CA THR A 39 13.77 -23.02 3.19
C THR A 39 13.38 -21.75 3.93
N TYR A 40 14.07 -20.63 3.70
CA TYR A 40 13.72 -19.35 4.34
C TYR A 40 12.49 -18.68 3.69
N GLN A 41 12.31 -18.82 2.37
CA GLN A 41 11.13 -18.29 1.70
C GLN A 41 9.87 -19.08 2.02
N ASP A 42 9.96 -20.40 2.10
CA ASP A 42 8.82 -21.26 2.44
C ASP A 42 8.36 -21.09 3.89
N SER A 43 9.30 -20.86 4.85
CA SER A 43 8.95 -20.61 6.24
C SER A 43 8.35 -19.22 6.50
N ALA A 44 8.68 -18.22 5.68
CA ALA A 44 8.06 -16.89 5.78
C ALA A 44 6.62 -16.88 5.25
N GLN A 45 6.33 -17.65 4.21
CA GLN A 45 4.97 -17.81 3.70
C GLN A 45 4.10 -18.72 4.57
N ALA A 46 4.69 -19.72 5.25
CA ALA A 46 3.95 -20.63 6.14
C ALA A 46 3.38 -19.96 7.41
N ASN A 47 3.81 -18.73 7.74
CA ASN A 47 3.33 -17.98 8.91
C ASN A 47 2.48 -16.75 8.53
N ALA A 48 2.18 -16.51 7.27
CA ALA A 48 1.28 -15.43 6.87
C ALA A 48 -0.15 -15.76 7.35
N VAL A 49 -0.73 -14.87 8.13
CA VAL A 49 -2.13 -14.98 8.53
C VAL A 49 -2.99 -14.59 7.32
N TYR A 50 -3.80 -15.53 6.86
CA TYR A 50 -4.76 -15.29 5.78
C TYR A 50 -6.15 -15.12 6.36
N TYR A 51 -6.80 -14.04 6.00
CA TYR A 51 -8.16 -13.70 6.40
C TYR A 51 -9.14 -14.11 5.31
N SER A 52 -10.26 -14.71 5.69
CA SER A 52 -11.39 -14.94 4.78
C SER A 52 -12.05 -13.62 4.35
N GLU A 53 -12.81 -13.63 3.26
CA GLU A 53 -13.54 -12.44 2.79
C GLU A 53 -14.41 -11.83 3.90
N ALA A 54 -15.12 -12.65 4.68
CA ALA A 54 -15.96 -12.16 5.77
C ALA A 54 -15.15 -11.56 6.94
N GLU A 55 -13.92 -12.00 7.17
CA GLU A 55 -13.01 -11.40 8.15
C GLU A 55 -12.45 -10.08 7.63
N LEU A 56 -12.04 -10.03 6.36
CA LEU A 56 -11.62 -8.79 5.69
C LEU A 56 -12.74 -7.75 5.69
N ASP A 57 -13.98 -8.15 5.42
CA ASP A 57 -15.13 -7.24 5.48
C ASP A 57 -15.28 -6.61 6.86
N ARG A 58 -15.17 -7.41 7.93
CA ARG A 58 -15.26 -6.88 9.30
C ARG A 58 -14.09 -5.96 9.66
N LEU A 59 -12.89 -6.29 9.21
CA LEU A 59 -11.70 -5.46 9.43
C LEU A 59 -11.80 -4.13 8.71
N LEU A 60 -12.27 -4.14 7.46
CA LEU A 60 -12.28 -2.97 6.59
C LEU A 60 -13.54 -2.10 6.74
N ALA A 61 -14.65 -2.68 7.23
CA ALA A 61 -15.92 -1.96 7.39
C ALA A 61 -15.79 -0.59 8.09
N PRO A 62 -14.97 -0.40 9.13
CA PRO A 62 -14.83 0.89 9.80
C PRO A 62 -14.19 1.98 8.93
N VAL A 63 -13.43 1.62 7.87
CA VAL A 63 -12.61 2.56 7.10
C VAL A 63 -12.86 2.53 5.59
N ALA A 64 -13.58 1.54 5.07
CA ALA A 64 -13.79 1.35 3.63
C ALA A 64 -14.42 2.55 2.91
N LEU A 65 -15.23 3.36 3.61
CA LEU A 65 -15.89 4.55 3.06
C LEU A 65 -15.11 5.85 3.28
N TYR A 66 -13.88 5.77 3.74
CA TYR A 66 -13.03 6.94 3.84
C TYR A 66 -12.52 7.36 2.44
N PRO A 67 -12.16 8.63 2.24
CA PRO A 67 -11.51 9.08 1.02
C PRO A 67 -10.27 8.23 0.70
N ASP A 68 -10.02 7.98 -0.58
CA ASP A 68 -8.97 7.06 -1.06
C ASP A 68 -7.58 7.38 -0.50
N SER A 69 -7.24 8.68 -0.43
CA SER A 69 -5.97 9.11 0.14
C SER A 69 -5.83 8.74 1.63
N LEU A 70 -6.88 8.95 2.42
CA LEU A 70 -6.88 8.61 3.84
C LEU A 70 -6.85 7.09 4.05
N LEU A 71 -7.66 6.35 3.30
CA LEU A 71 -7.67 4.88 3.37
C LEU A 71 -6.29 4.30 3.04
N THR A 72 -5.63 4.81 2.00
CA THR A 72 -4.27 4.39 1.64
C THR A 72 -3.29 4.61 2.79
N HIS A 73 -3.33 5.79 3.43
CA HIS A 73 -2.48 6.04 4.59
C HIS A 73 -2.78 5.10 5.76
N ILE A 74 -4.05 4.79 6.03
CA ILE A 74 -4.43 3.84 7.09
C ILE A 74 -3.88 2.44 6.81
N LEU A 75 -4.06 1.93 5.58
CA LEU A 75 -3.61 0.58 5.22
C LEU A 75 -2.08 0.44 5.34
N ILE A 76 -1.33 1.44 4.88
CA ILE A 76 0.12 1.43 4.97
C ILE A 76 0.57 1.64 6.43
N ALA A 77 0.03 2.64 7.14
CA ALA A 77 0.39 2.92 8.53
C ALA A 77 0.09 1.75 9.46
N ALA A 78 -0.92 0.95 9.16
CA ALA A 78 -1.25 -0.26 9.92
C ALA A 78 -0.12 -1.31 9.91
N THR A 79 0.78 -1.25 8.93
CA THR A 79 1.99 -2.10 8.90
C THR A 79 3.10 -1.61 9.84
N TYR A 80 2.93 -0.41 10.44
CA TYR A 80 3.84 0.21 11.41
C TYR A 80 3.15 0.50 12.75
N PRO A 81 2.57 -0.50 13.44
CA PRO A 81 1.71 -0.27 14.61
C PRO A 81 2.42 0.45 15.77
N LEU A 82 3.73 0.24 15.94
CA LEU A 82 4.50 0.94 16.96
C LEU A 82 4.63 2.43 16.66
N GLU A 83 4.80 2.78 15.40
CA GLU A 83 4.88 4.19 14.97
C GLU A 83 3.53 4.89 15.13
N VAL A 84 2.42 4.18 14.85
CA VAL A 84 1.06 4.68 15.09
C VAL A 84 0.87 5.09 16.57
N VAL A 85 1.31 4.24 17.50
CA VAL A 85 1.26 4.55 18.95
C VAL A 85 2.15 5.74 19.30
N GLN A 86 3.34 5.81 18.71
CA GLN A 86 4.26 6.93 18.96
C GLN A 86 3.69 8.25 18.41
N ALA A 87 3.13 8.21 17.21
CA ALA A 87 2.53 9.36 16.55
C ALA A 87 1.29 9.87 17.31
N GLU A 88 0.44 8.97 17.80
CA GLU A 88 -0.71 9.33 18.64
C GLU A 88 -0.26 10.04 19.92
N ARG A 89 0.70 9.47 20.65
CA ARG A 89 1.25 10.09 21.86
C ARG A 89 1.90 11.44 21.59
N TRP A 90 2.55 11.58 20.45
CA TRP A 90 3.12 12.85 20.01
C TRP A 90 2.01 13.85 19.68
N ALA A 91 0.97 13.45 18.93
CA ALA A 91 -0.17 14.30 18.59
C ALA A 91 -0.91 14.80 19.84
N GLN A 92 -1.10 13.95 20.87
CA GLN A 92 -1.68 14.36 22.15
C GLN A 92 -0.90 15.46 22.86
N LYS A 93 0.44 15.43 22.80
CA LYS A 93 1.29 16.48 23.34
C LYS A 93 1.18 17.80 22.56
N HIS A 94 0.83 17.70 21.28
CA HIS A 94 0.75 18.82 20.34
C HIS A 94 -0.70 19.21 19.98
N LYS A 95 -1.69 18.73 20.72
CA LYS A 95 -3.14 18.99 20.48
C LYS A 95 -3.55 20.46 20.46
N HIS A 96 -2.67 21.36 20.88
CA HIS A 96 -2.86 22.81 20.84
C HIS A 96 -2.53 23.40 19.46
N LEU A 97 -1.87 22.66 18.59
CA LEU A 97 -1.54 23.08 17.23
C LEU A 97 -2.73 22.88 16.29
N GLN A 98 -2.77 23.70 15.24
CA GLN A 98 -3.68 23.45 14.12
C GLN A 98 -3.17 22.25 13.30
N PRO A 99 -4.07 21.50 12.62
CA PRO A 99 -3.68 20.30 11.86
C PRO A 99 -2.50 20.51 10.90
N GLU A 100 -2.47 21.64 10.20
CA GLU A 100 -1.42 21.96 9.24
C GLU A 100 -0.07 22.16 9.93
N GLN A 101 -0.05 22.80 11.10
CA GLN A 101 1.16 23.00 11.91
C GLN A 101 1.66 21.68 12.48
N ALA A 102 0.75 20.81 12.92
CA ALA A 102 1.09 19.49 13.41
C ALA A 102 1.69 18.61 12.30
N LEU A 103 1.12 18.66 11.09
CA LEU A 103 1.65 17.95 9.92
C LEU A 103 3.07 18.42 9.55
N GLU A 104 3.29 19.74 9.52
CA GLU A 104 4.62 20.30 9.24
C GLU A 104 5.67 19.79 10.23
N LEU A 105 5.38 19.84 11.52
CA LEU A 105 6.30 19.35 12.55
C LEU A 105 6.46 17.82 12.53
N ALA A 106 5.45 17.09 12.09
CA ALA A 106 5.52 15.63 11.97
C ALA A 106 6.49 15.18 10.87
N THR A 107 6.81 16.04 9.89
CA THR A 107 7.78 15.70 8.83
C THR A 107 9.17 15.39 9.38
N GLU A 108 9.55 15.97 10.52
CA GLU A 108 10.83 15.75 11.18
C GLU A 108 10.90 14.47 12.01
N GLN A 109 9.78 13.78 12.19
CA GLN A 109 9.73 12.53 12.94
C GLN A 109 10.27 11.37 12.10
N PRO A 110 10.87 10.33 12.73
CA PRO A 110 11.47 9.20 12.01
C PRO A 110 10.44 8.15 11.59
N TRP A 111 9.16 8.51 11.47
CA TRP A 111 8.07 7.60 11.11
C TRP A 111 7.91 7.46 9.60
N ASP A 112 7.21 6.40 9.18
CA ASP A 112 6.75 6.26 7.79
C ASP A 112 5.86 7.45 7.39
N ASP A 113 5.90 7.81 6.11
CA ASP A 113 5.16 8.97 5.61
C ASP A 113 3.65 8.80 5.74
N SER A 114 3.15 7.56 5.70
CA SER A 114 1.73 7.26 5.95
C SER A 114 1.32 7.56 7.40
N VAL A 115 2.18 7.26 8.36
CA VAL A 115 1.96 7.57 9.78
C VAL A 115 2.02 9.07 10.02
N LYS A 116 3.00 9.78 9.40
CA LYS A 116 3.07 11.25 9.45
C LYS A 116 1.81 11.91 8.92
N ALA A 117 1.28 11.41 7.78
CA ALA A 117 0.05 11.93 7.19
C ALA A 117 -1.16 11.81 8.12
N LEU A 118 -1.24 10.73 8.92
CA LEU A 118 -2.33 10.53 9.87
C LEU A 118 -2.33 11.50 11.06
N VAL A 119 -1.23 12.22 11.31
CA VAL A 119 -1.19 13.29 12.32
C VAL A 119 -2.22 14.39 12.02
N GLY A 120 -2.52 14.62 10.73
CA GLY A 120 -3.58 15.54 10.30
C GLY A 120 -5.01 15.03 10.54
N THR A 121 -5.17 13.78 10.94
CA THR A 121 -6.47 13.15 11.27
C THR A 121 -6.40 12.47 12.64
N PRO A 122 -6.33 13.26 13.73
CA PRO A 122 -6.05 12.74 15.07
C PRO A 122 -7.07 11.72 15.57
N ASP A 123 -8.33 11.80 15.15
CA ASP A 123 -9.36 10.83 15.53
C ASP A 123 -9.09 9.43 14.93
N VAL A 124 -8.60 9.38 13.68
CA VAL A 124 -8.22 8.12 13.03
C VAL A 124 -6.98 7.53 13.70
N LEU A 125 -5.97 8.38 13.93
CA LEU A 125 -4.74 7.97 14.59
C LEU A 125 -4.99 7.43 16.01
N LYS A 126 -5.93 8.07 16.74
CA LYS A 126 -6.38 7.64 18.05
C LYS A 126 -7.09 6.29 17.97
N GLN A 127 -8.04 6.10 17.04
CA GLN A 127 -8.72 4.83 16.84
C GLN A 127 -7.74 3.69 16.58
N MET A 128 -6.77 3.90 15.70
CA MET A 128 -5.73 2.92 15.39
C MET A 128 -4.86 2.59 16.61
N SER A 129 -4.52 3.58 17.42
CA SER A 129 -3.70 3.40 18.61
C SER A 129 -4.45 2.74 19.77
N GLU A 130 -5.75 3.00 19.92
CA GLU A 130 -6.59 2.41 20.97
C GLU A 130 -6.98 0.95 20.68
N ASP A 131 -7.11 0.57 19.39
CA ASP A 131 -7.36 -0.81 18.98
C ASP A 131 -6.19 -1.35 18.15
N LEU A 132 -5.11 -1.68 18.85
CA LEU A 132 -3.90 -2.23 18.22
C LEU A 132 -4.14 -3.61 17.61
N THR A 133 -5.06 -4.41 18.15
CA THR A 133 -5.39 -5.72 17.59
C THR A 133 -5.99 -5.56 16.21
N TRP A 134 -6.94 -4.66 16.06
CA TRP A 134 -7.53 -4.31 14.78
C TRP A 134 -6.50 -3.69 13.82
N THR A 135 -5.67 -2.77 14.29
CA THR A 135 -4.63 -2.11 13.49
C THR A 135 -3.62 -3.13 12.96
N GLN A 136 -3.12 -4.04 13.80
CA GLN A 136 -2.20 -5.10 13.38
C GLN A 136 -2.86 -6.04 12.38
N ALA A 137 -4.11 -6.46 12.61
CA ALA A 137 -4.83 -7.33 11.69
C ALA A 137 -5.00 -6.69 10.29
N ILE A 138 -5.30 -5.38 10.21
CA ILE A 138 -5.31 -4.66 8.91
C ILE A 138 -3.92 -4.67 8.26
N GLY A 139 -2.86 -4.38 9.02
CA GLY A 139 -1.50 -4.37 8.51
C GLY A 139 -1.06 -5.74 8.00
N GLU A 140 -1.33 -6.81 8.73
CA GLU A 140 -1.05 -8.19 8.34
C GLU A 140 -1.84 -8.59 7.07
N ALA A 141 -3.14 -8.28 7.02
CA ALA A 141 -3.97 -8.53 5.85
C ALA A 141 -3.43 -7.78 4.62
N PHE A 142 -3.07 -6.50 4.79
CA PHE A 142 -2.56 -5.69 3.68
C PHE A 142 -1.21 -6.19 3.15
N LEU A 143 -0.32 -6.69 4.03
CA LEU A 143 0.96 -7.28 3.62
C LEU A 143 0.80 -8.65 2.96
N ALA A 144 -0.14 -9.48 3.43
CA ALA A 144 -0.31 -10.85 2.94
C ALA A 144 -1.26 -10.96 1.75
N GLN A 145 -2.28 -10.07 1.66
CA GLN A 145 -3.44 -10.19 0.78
C GLN A 145 -3.86 -8.83 0.21
N GLN A 146 -2.91 -8.03 -0.28
CA GLN A 146 -3.19 -6.65 -0.71
C GLN A 146 -4.32 -6.57 -1.76
N GLU A 147 -4.33 -7.47 -2.74
CA GLU A 147 -5.35 -7.51 -3.78
C GLU A 147 -6.74 -7.79 -3.19
N ASP A 148 -6.85 -8.81 -2.34
CA ASP A 148 -8.11 -9.15 -1.67
C ASP A 148 -8.61 -7.99 -0.78
N VAL A 149 -7.71 -7.34 -0.04
CA VAL A 149 -8.03 -6.16 0.79
C VAL A 149 -8.66 -5.05 -0.07
N LEU A 150 -8.04 -4.72 -1.20
CA LEU A 150 -8.56 -3.68 -2.10
C LEU A 150 -9.89 -4.09 -2.76
N ASP A 151 -10.04 -5.34 -3.15
CA ASP A 151 -11.29 -5.87 -3.71
C ASP A 151 -12.42 -5.86 -2.67
N ARG A 152 -12.13 -6.20 -1.41
CA ARG A 152 -13.14 -6.12 -0.34
C ARG A 152 -13.54 -4.68 -0.02
N VAL A 153 -12.61 -3.73 -0.06
CA VAL A 153 -12.94 -2.31 0.04
C VAL A 153 -13.95 -1.91 -1.04
N GLN A 154 -13.72 -2.32 -2.30
CA GLN A 154 -14.65 -2.00 -3.39
C GLN A 154 -16.01 -2.69 -3.22
N THR A 155 -16.03 -3.92 -2.73
CA THR A 155 -17.27 -4.64 -2.42
C THR A 155 -18.09 -3.92 -1.34
N LEU A 156 -17.47 -3.50 -0.26
CA LEU A 156 -18.13 -2.72 0.80
C LEU A 156 -18.66 -1.38 0.29
N ARG A 157 -17.88 -0.66 -0.53
CA ARG A 157 -18.32 0.58 -1.18
C ARG A 157 -19.52 0.36 -2.08
N GLN A 158 -19.53 -0.76 -2.84
CA GLN A 158 -20.65 -1.11 -3.69
C GLN A 158 -21.91 -1.37 -2.86
N HIS A 159 -21.81 -2.11 -1.74
CA HIS A 159 -22.94 -2.33 -0.84
C HIS A 159 -23.50 -1.01 -0.29
N ALA A 160 -22.64 -0.12 0.18
CA ALA A 160 -23.06 1.19 0.70
C ALA A 160 -23.69 2.07 -0.39
N TYR A 161 -23.18 2.00 -1.61
CA TYR A 161 -23.69 2.73 -2.77
C TYR A 161 -25.08 2.23 -3.17
N ASP A 162 -25.26 0.92 -3.29
CA ASP A 162 -26.53 0.29 -3.68
C ASP A 162 -27.60 0.44 -2.60
N ALA A 163 -27.21 0.45 -1.32
CA ALA A 163 -28.07 0.80 -0.20
C ALA A 163 -28.44 2.30 -0.17
N GLY A 164 -27.84 3.12 -1.04
CA GLY A 164 -28.09 4.54 -1.12
C GLY A 164 -27.44 5.37 0.01
N ASN A 165 -26.52 4.78 0.76
CA ASN A 165 -25.83 5.39 1.91
C ASN A 165 -24.48 6.03 1.52
N LEU A 166 -23.93 5.73 0.34
CA LEU A 166 -22.70 6.33 -0.17
C LEU A 166 -23.02 7.27 -1.32
N LYS A 167 -22.91 8.57 -1.07
CA LYS A 167 -23.23 9.64 -2.04
C LYS A 167 -22.26 10.80 -1.89
N SER A 168 -22.04 11.52 -3.01
CA SER A 168 -21.34 12.81 -2.98
C SER A 168 -22.05 13.80 -2.07
N ASN A 169 -21.28 14.62 -1.37
CA ASN A 169 -21.75 15.68 -0.51
C ASN A 169 -20.79 16.89 -0.57
N LYS A 170 -20.95 17.88 0.32
CA LYS A 170 -20.10 19.08 0.33
C LYS A 170 -18.63 18.82 0.71
N HIS A 171 -18.31 17.63 1.22
CA HIS A 171 -16.96 17.26 1.69
C HIS A 171 -16.27 16.25 0.78
N VAL A 172 -17.04 15.31 0.21
CA VAL A 172 -16.51 14.24 -0.64
C VAL A 172 -17.28 14.16 -1.96
N SER A 173 -16.53 13.87 -3.03
CA SER A 173 -17.04 13.39 -4.31
C SER A 173 -17.00 11.87 -4.31
N VAL A 174 -18.11 11.26 -4.74
CA VAL A 174 -18.21 9.81 -4.94
C VAL A 174 -18.46 9.57 -6.41
N GLU A 175 -17.52 8.95 -7.08
CA GLU A 175 -17.59 8.65 -8.50
C GLU A 175 -17.57 7.13 -8.71
N ARG A 176 -18.50 6.63 -9.52
CA ARG A 176 -18.55 5.23 -9.90
C ARG A 176 -18.13 5.06 -11.35
N ALA A 177 -17.03 4.33 -11.57
CA ALA A 177 -16.55 3.95 -12.88
C ALA A 177 -16.55 2.41 -12.98
N GLU A 178 -17.45 1.86 -13.78
CA GLU A 178 -17.64 0.41 -13.96
C GLU A 178 -17.82 -0.34 -12.63
N ARG A 179 -16.74 -0.93 -12.10
CA ARG A 179 -16.73 -1.70 -10.84
C ARG A 179 -16.02 -0.98 -9.71
N THR A 180 -15.44 0.19 -9.98
CA THR A 180 -14.65 0.93 -8.99
C THR A 180 -15.44 2.14 -8.51
N ILE A 181 -15.48 2.32 -7.20
CA ILE A 181 -16.03 3.53 -6.57
C ILE A 181 -14.85 4.29 -5.96
N VAL A 182 -14.67 5.51 -6.46
CA VAL A 182 -13.63 6.45 -6.01
C VAL A 182 -14.27 7.45 -5.05
N ILE A 183 -13.62 7.68 -3.92
CA ILE A 183 -14.05 8.67 -2.92
C ILE A 183 -12.92 9.68 -2.74
N GLU A 184 -13.16 10.91 -3.14
CA GLU A 184 -12.17 11.99 -3.05
C GLU A 184 -12.66 13.14 -2.17
N ASN A 185 -11.73 13.82 -1.50
CA ASN A 185 -12.05 15.06 -0.81
C ASN A 185 -12.33 16.17 -1.84
N VAL A 186 -13.44 16.89 -1.68
CA VAL A 186 -13.78 18.06 -2.54
C VAL A 186 -12.73 19.16 -2.40
N ARG A 187 -12.17 19.33 -1.19
CA ARG A 187 -11.06 20.25 -0.93
C ARG A 187 -9.84 19.43 -0.55
N ARG A 188 -8.75 19.57 -1.31
CA ARG A 188 -7.53 18.78 -1.10
C ARG A 188 -6.81 19.09 0.21
N GLU A 189 -7.02 20.30 0.73
CA GLU A 189 -6.39 20.78 1.97
C GLU A 189 -7.08 20.26 3.23
N VAL A 190 -8.27 19.68 3.09
CA VAL A 190 -9.07 19.20 4.22
C VAL A 190 -9.36 17.71 4.06
N VAL A 191 -8.81 16.90 4.93
CA VAL A 191 -9.14 15.47 4.97
C VAL A 191 -10.44 15.29 5.74
N TYR A 192 -11.47 14.83 5.04
CA TYR A 192 -12.75 14.51 5.67
C TYR A 192 -12.75 13.08 6.19
N VAL A 193 -13.07 12.92 7.48
CA VAL A 193 -13.26 11.61 8.12
C VAL A 193 -14.77 11.40 8.29
N PRO A 194 -15.41 10.52 7.49
CA PRO A 194 -16.83 10.25 7.64
C PRO A 194 -17.10 9.45 8.92
N TYR A 195 -18.16 9.82 9.63
CA TYR A 195 -18.69 9.01 10.71
C TYR A 195 -19.92 8.24 10.25
N TYR A 196 -19.90 6.91 10.37
CA TYR A 196 -21.00 6.04 9.98
C TYR A 196 -21.11 4.79 10.85
N ASP A 197 -22.32 4.24 10.96
CA ASP A 197 -22.58 2.96 11.66
C ASP A 197 -22.41 1.80 10.65
N THR A 198 -21.41 0.97 10.87
CA THR A 198 -21.10 -0.18 10.01
C THR A 198 -22.21 -1.21 9.92
N ARG A 199 -23.12 -1.27 10.92
CA ARG A 199 -24.26 -2.18 10.94
C ARG A 199 -25.39 -1.75 9.99
N VAL A 200 -25.38 -0.48 9.57
CA VAL A 200 -26.46 0.13 8.77
C VAL A 200 -25.98 0.57 7.40
N VAL A 201 -24.77 1.12 7.30
CA VAL A 201 -24.29 1.81 6.12
C VAL A 201 -24.19 0.91 4.90
N TYR A 202 -23.86 -0.37 5.09
CA TYR A 202 -23.70 -1.35 4.01
C TYR A 202 -24.99 -2.09 3.64
N GLY A 203 -26.11 -1.80 4.27
CA GLY A 203 -27.37 -2.55 4.10
C GLY A 203 -27.31 -3.92 4.78
N SER A 204 -28.04 -4.89 4.23
CA SER A 204 -27.99 -6.27 4.73
C SER A 204 -26.80 -7.00 4.12
N TRP A 205 -25.86 -7.39 4.93
CA TRP A 205 -24.63 -8.08 4.50
C TRP A 205 -24.13 -9.07 5.55
#